data_e8f7d9de5400fb712ec29533d9d39944
#
_entry.id   e8f7d9de5400fb712ec29533d9d39944
#
_cell.length_a   1.000
_cell.length_b   1.000
_cell.length_c   1.000
_cell.angle_alpha   90.00
_cell.angle_beta   90.00
_cell.angle_gamma   90.00
#
_symmetry.space_group_name_H-M   'P 1'
#
loop_
_entity.id
_entity.type
_entity.pdbx_description
1 polymer ?
#
loop_
_entity_poly.entity_id
_entity_poly.type
_entity_poly.pdbx_seq_one_letter_code
_entity_poly.pdbx_strand_id
1 'polypeptide(L)'
;MVEKLHEAFIEFLHRMPFYGAAVVCADDAGVRAILGRIERPVVSYGLSAGVSVRAVNVQALAGAQMRFTCRREGQADIDVLLNLAGEHNVRNALAAIAIATELGCADADILKALAGFSGVGRRFEKHGQWPAADGGRFALIDDYGHHPVEMAAVLSAARGAYPGRRLVLAFQPHRYTRTRDCFADFVRVMQGADVVLLTEVYSAGEAPIAGATGQALADAVGTRHFVAAVADMPAALAALTRDGDVVIGMGAGSMSALPRLVAQYFSQGASA
;
A
#
# COMPACT_ATOMS: atom_id res chain seq x y z
N MET A 1 3.46 15.93 -20.46
CA MET A 1 2.96 14.54 -20.20
C MET A 1 1.76 14.54 -19.25
N VAL A 2 1.83 15.26 -18.13
CA VAL A 2 0.73 15.36 -17.14
C VAL A 2 -0.57 15.89 -17.75
N GLU A 3 -0.50 16.94 -18.58
CA GLU A 3 -1.68 17.53 -19.22
C GLU A 3 -2.45 16.52 -20.09
N LYS A 4 -1.74 15.71 -20.90
CA LYS A 4 -2.40 14.65 -21.68
C LYS A 4 -3.10 13.60 -20.81
N LEU A 5 -2.56 13.33 -19.63
CA LEU A 5 -3.18 12.43 -18.66
C LEU A 5 -4.48 13.06 -18.10
N HIS A 6 -4.44 14.34 -17.73
CA HIS A 6 -5.62 15.06 -17.26
C HIS A 6 -6.73 15.07 -18.33
N GLU A 7 -6.38 15.37 -19.59
CA GLU A 7 -7.35 15.32 -20.70
C GLU A 7 -7.98 13.92 -20.85
N ALA A 8 -7.19 12.87 -20.79
CA ALA A 8 -7.68 11.50 -20.89
C ALA A 8 -8.66 11.16 -19.76
N PHE A 9 -8.38 11.58 -18.52
CA PHE A 9 -9.29 11.39 -17.39
C PHE A 9 -10.59 12.18 -17.55
N ILE A 10 -10.52 13.43 -17.99
CA ILE A 10 -11.71 14.26 -18.25
C ILE A 10 -12.56 13.62 -19.34
N GLU A 11 -11.95 13.21 -20.47
CA GLU A 11 -12.67 12.51 -21.55
C GLU A 11 -13.33 11.22 -21.05
N PHE A 12 -12.61 10.42 -20.23
CA PHE A 12 -13.18 9.21 -19.63
C PHE A 12 -14.42 9.53 -18.79
N LEU A 13 -14.37 10.55 -17.94
CA LEU A 13 -15.49 10.97 -17.10
C LEU A 13 -16.66 11.50 -17.93
N HIS A 14 -16.41 12.20 -19.02
CA HIS A 14 -17.45 12.72 -19.92
C HIS A 14 -18.20 11.61 -20.69
N ARG A 15 -17.58 10.40 -20.81
CA ARG A 15 -18.25 9.23 -21.42
C ARG A 15 -19.27 8.58 -20.49
N MET A 16 -19.33 8.97 -19.21
CA MET A 16 -20.38 8.47 -18.32
C MET A 16 -21.77 8.95 -18.77
N PRO A 17 -22.84 8.15 -18.55
CA PRO A 17 -24.20 8.60 -18.74
C PRO A 17 -24.50 9.88 -17.96
N PHE A 18 -25.45 10.68 -18.40
CA PHE A 18 -25.81 11.94 -17.74
C PHE A 18 -26.31 11.78 -16.29
N TYR A 19 -26.79 10.60 -15.94
CA TYR A 19 -27.24 10.23 -14.59
C TYR A 19 -26.13 9.59 -13.73
N GLY A 20 -24.95 9.40 -14.27
CA GLY A 20 -23.81 8.89 -13.52
C GLY A 20 -23.14 9.97 -12.68
N ALA A 21 -22.50 9.57 -11.58
CA ALA A 21 -21.71 10.45 -10.73
C ALA A 21 -20.25 10.00 -10.69
N ALA A 22 -19.32 10.97 -10.70
CA ALA A 22 -17.91 10.74 -10.52
C ALA A 22 -17.57 10.80 -9.02
N VAL A 23 -17.15 9.68 -8.43
CA VAL A 23 -16.66 9.64 -7.04
C VAL A 23 -15.15 9.82 -7.06
N VAL A 24 -14.64 10.95 -6.55
CA VAL A 24 -13.25 11.37 -6.74
C VAL A 24 -12.55 11.77 -5.43
N CYS A 25 -11.27 11.38 -5.29
CA CYS A 25 -10.44 11.73 -4.16
C CYS A 25 -9.91 13.17 -4.30
N ALA A 26 -10.48 14.11 -3.58
CA ALA A 26 -10.02 15.51 -3.62
C ALA A 26 -8.76 15.79 -2.79
N ASP A 27 -8.21 14.79 -2.07
CA ASP A 27 -6.88 14.90 -1.46
C ASP A 27 -5.75 14.81 -2.49
N ASP A 28 -6.03 14.25 -3.69
CA ASP A 28 -5.06 14.18 -4.77
C ASP A 28 -4.98 15.51 -5.52
N ALA A 29 -3.76 16.01 -5.72
CA ALA A 29 -3.53 17.30 -6.38
C ALA A 29 -3.90 17.27 -7.88
N GLY A 30 -3.66 16.14 -8.56
CA GLY A 30 -4.03 15.96 -9.97
C GLY A 30 -5.55 15.94 -10.16
N VAL A 31 -6.27 15.26 -9.25
CA VAL A 31 -7.74 15.27 -9.25
C VAL A 31 -8.26 16.69 -9.02
N ARG A 32 -7.74 17.40 -8.01
CA ARG A 32 -8.15 18.79 -7.76
C ARG A 32 -7.96 19.70 -8.97
N ALA A 33 -6.88 19.52 -9.71
CA ALA A 33 -6.56 20.35 -10.88
C ALA A 33 -7.60 20.20 -12.01
N ILE A 34 -8.35 19.09 -12.07
CA ILE A 34 -9.33 18.82 -13.12
C ILE A 34 -10.78 18.92 -12.65
N LEU A 35 -11.05 19.05 -11.34
CA LEU A 35 -12.42 19.06 -10.79
C LEU A 35 -13.34 20.08 -11.49
N GLY A 36 -12.88 21.31 -11.70
CA GLY A 36 -13.66 22.38 -12.34
C GLY A 36 -13.95 22.16 -13.85
N ARG A 37 -13.39 21.10 -14.44
CA ARG A 37 -13.55 20.72 -15.84
C ARG A 37 -14.46 19.50 -16.03
N ILE A 38 -14.91 18.89 -14.93
CA ILE A 38 -15.79 17.70 -14.96
C ILE A 38 -17.24 18.20 -15.07
N GLU A 39 -17.88 17.93 -16.20
CA GLU A 39 -19.25 18.32 -16.50
C GLU A 39 -20.30 17.28 -16.04
N ARG A 40 -19.92 16.37 -15.17
CA ARG A 40 -20.79 15.35 -14.59
C ARG A 40 -20.98 15.61 -13.10
N PRO A 41 -22.06 15.11 -12.47
CA PRO A 41 -22.17 15.15 -11.01
C PRO A 41 -20.93 14.58 -10.35
N VAL A 42 -20.38 15.30 -9.36
CA VAL A 42 -19.17 14.91 -8.63
C VAL A 42 -19.51 14.71 -7.16
N VAL A 43 -19.15 13.55 -6.62
CA VAL A 43 -19.10 13.27 -5.19
C VAL A 43 -17.64 13.24 -4.78
N SER A 44 -17.19 14.31 -4.12
CA SER A 44 -15.81 14.41 -3.66
C SER A 44 -15.62 13.75 -2.30
N TYR A 45 -14.49 13.06 -2.11
CA TYR A 45 -14.15 12.49 -0.81
C TYR A 45 -12.71 12.77 -0.42
N GLY A 46 -12.40 12.67 0.88
CA GLY A 46 -11.04 12.85 1.40
C GLY A 46 -10.98 13.17 2.89
N LEU A 47 -9.79 13.55 3.34
CA LEU A 47 -9.51 14.02 4.70
C LEU A 47 -9.60 15.56 4.78
N SER A 48 -9.41 16.22 3.65
CA SER A 48 -9.42 17.68 3.53
C SER A 48 -10.81 18.27 3.81
N ALA A 49 -10.85 19.54 4.19
CA ALA A 49 -12.13 20.25 4.34
C ALA A 49 -12.76 20.54 2.96
N GLY A 50 -14.08 20.66 2.93
CA GLY A 50 -14.83 21.05 1.72
C GLY A 50 -15.12 19.92 0.75
N VAL A 51 -14.96 18.67 1.16
CA VAL A 51 -15.38 17.48 0.38
C VAL A 51 -16.74 16.97 0.86
N SER A 52 -17.50 16.34 -0.04
CA SER A 52 -18.84 15.82 0.25
C SER A 52 -18.85 14.65 1.26
N VAL A 53 -17.80 13.80 1.21
CA VAL A 53 -17.65 12.65 2.12
C VAL A 53 -16.27 12.73 2.78
N ARG A 54 -16.23 13.05 4.07
CA ARG A 54 -15.00 13.38 4.78
C ARG A 54 -14.75 12.46 5.96
N ALA A 55 -13.51 11.95 6.10
CA ALA A 55 -13.07 11.35 7.36
C ALA A 55 -12.45 12.42 8.29
N VAL A 56 -12.89 12.39 9.55
CA VAL A 56 -12.33 13.18 10.65
C VAL A 56 -12.01 12.24 11.82
N ASN A 57 -11.22 12.71 12.79
CA ASN A 57 -10.83 11.92 13.97
C ASN A 57 -10.18 10.58 13.59
N VAL A 58 -9.37 10.58 12.54
CA VAL A 58 -8.71 9.37 12.03
C VAL A 58 -7.66 8.89 13.01
N GLN A 59 -7.76 7.64 13.44
CA GLN A 59 -6.87 7.01 14.40
C GLN A 59 -6.44 5.61 13.95
N ALA A 60 -5.14 5.33 14.04
CA ALA A 60 -4.63 3.97 13.91
C ALA A 60 -4.84 3.22 15.23
N LEU A 61 -5.31 1.99 15.14
CA LEU A 61 -5.52 1.11 16.29
C LEU A 61 -4.56 -0.08 16.22
N ALA A 62 -4.31 -0.69 17.38
CA ALA A 62 -3.58 -1.95 17.45
C ALA A 62 -4.27 -3.03 16.59
N GLY A 63 -3.49 -3.96 16.04
CA GLY A 63 -4.04 -5.02 15.18
C GLY A 63 -4.24 -4.63 13.71
N ALA A 64 -3.68 -3.50 13.29
CA ALA A 64 -3.77 -2.99 11.92
C ALA A 64 -5.18 -2.55 11.51
N GLN A 65 -5.89 -1.88 12.41
CA GLN A 65 -7.21 -1.29 12.18
C GLN A 65 -7.14 0.23 12.16
N MET A 66 -8.15 0.85 11.55
CA MET A 66 -8.36 2.30 11.60
C MET A 66 -9.75 2.60 12.16
N ARG A 67 -9.87 3.70 12.91
CA ARG A 67 -11.15 4.26 13.35
C ARG A 67 -11.24 5.69 12.85
N PHE A 68 -12.41 6.10 12.39
CA PHE A 68 -12.68 7.48 11.99
C PHE A 68 -14.18 7.77 12.04
N THR A 69 -14.52 9.06 12.11
CA THR A 69 -15.90 9.53 11.91
C THR A 69 -16.03 9.97 10.44
N CYS A 70 -16.99 9.40 9.71
CA CYS A 70 -17.30 9.80 8.34
C CYS A 70 -18.45 10.82 8.36
N ARG A 71 -18.16 12.03 7.90
CA ARG A 71 -19.13 13.11 7.65
C ARG A 71 -19.59 13.09 6.22
N ARG A 72 -20.91 13.18 6.02
CA ARG A 72 -21.53 13.17 4.69
C ARG A 72 -22.50 14.34 4.57
N GLU A 73 -22.41 15.07 3.49
CA GLU A 73 -23.29 16.21 3.24
C GLU A 73 -24.76 15.76 3.25
N GLY A 74 -25.59 16.45 4.03
CA GLY A 74 -27.03 16.17 4.15
C GLY A 74 -27.41 14.88 4.88
N GLN A 75 -26.45 14.19 5.50
CA GLN A 75 -26.68 12.94 6.25
C GLN A 75 -26.05 12.97 7.65
N ALA A 76 -26.44 12.02 8.50
CA ALA A 76 -25.83 11.85 9.81
C ALA A 76 -24.38 11.35 9.71
N ASP A 77 -23.54 11.82 10.62
CA ASP A 77 -22.18 11.29 10.79
C ASP A 77 -22.24 9.80 11.20
N ILE A 78 -21.31 8.99 10.70
CA ILE A 78 -21.15 7.59 11.11
C ILE A 78 -19.75 7.32 11.63
N ASP A 79 -19.64 6.56 12.72
CA ASP A 79 -18.36 6.11 13.25
C ASP A 79 -17.97 4.77 12.62
N VAL A 80 -16.85 4.76 11.94
CA VAL A 80 -16.36 3.65 11.15
C VAL A 80 -15.20 2.96 11.86
N LEU A 81 -15.31 1.64 12.06
CA LEU A 81 -14.21 0.76 12.35
C LEU A 81 -13.83 0.04 11.05
N LEU A 82 -12.63 0.32 10.55
CA LEU A 82 -12.09 -0.29 9.35
C LEU A 82 -11.04 -1.33 9.73
N ASN A 83 -11.21 -2.56 9.28
CA ASN A 83 -10.30 -3.67 9.57
C ASN A 83 -9.07 -3.69 8.62
N LEU A 84 -8.59 -2.51 8.24
CA LEU A 84 -7.40 -2.32 7.39
C LEU A 84 -6.55 -1.19 7.96
N ALA A 85 -5.22 -1.32 7.84
CA ALA A 85 -4.27 -0.31 8.30
C ALA A 85 -4.07 0.82 7.28
N GLY A 86 -3.81 2.03 7.77
CA GLY A 86 -3.30 3.16 7.00
C GLY A 86 -4.37 4.11 6.43
N GLU A 87 -4.02 5.37 6.35
CA GLU A 87 -4.92 6.42 5.85
C GLU A 87 -5.34 6.23 4.38
N HIS A 88 -4.50 5.58 3.56
CA HIS A 88 -4.87 5.26 2.19
C HIS A 88 -6.10 4.32 2.15
N ASN A 89 -6.23 3.39 3.10
CA ASN A 89 -7.41 2.54 3.22
C ASN A 89 -8.60 3.30 3.81
N VAL A 90 -8.40 4.32 4.64
CA VAL A 90 -9.46 5.25 5.03
C VAL A 90 -10.02 5.95 3.78
N ARG A 91 -9.16 6.47 2.89
CA ARG A 91 -9.60 7.07 1.62
C ARG A 91 -10.34 6.08 0.73
N ASN A 92 -9.85 4.84 0.62
CA ASN A 92 -10.55 3.78 -0.11
C ASN A 92 -11.94 3.47 0.49
N ALA A 93 -12.05 3.44 1.82
CA ALA A 93 -13.32 3.25 2.51
C ALA A 93 -14.28 4.41 2.28
N LEU A 94 -13.79 5.67 2.25
CA LEU A 94 -14.63 6.84 1.92
C LEU A 94 -15.20 6.75 0.51
N ALA A 95 -14.43 6.26 -0.48
CA ALA A 95 -14.94 6.01 -1.82
C ALA A 95 -16.07 4.97 -1.82
N ALA A 96 -15.88 3.87 -1.07
CA ALA A 96 -16.89 2.83 -0.94
C ALA A 96 -18.15 3.34 -0.23
N ILE A 97 -17.99 4.14 0.86
CA ILE A 97 -19.10 4.79 1.56
C ILE A 97 -19.86 5.73 0.62
N ALA A 98 -19.15 6.57 -0.14
CA ALA A 98 -19.74 7.48 -1.09
C ALA A 98 -20.63 6.73 -2.11
N ILE A 99 -20.08 5.69 -2.74
CA ILE A 99 -20.81 4.88 -3.72
C ILE A 99 -22.02 4.17 -3.07
N ALA A 100 -21.84 3.56 -1.89
CA ALA A 100 -22.93 2.87 -1.20
C ALA A 100 -24.05 3.83 -0.79
N THR A 101 -23.69 5.05 -0.38
CA THR A 101 -24.64 6.12 -0.05
C THR A 101 -25.44 6.55 -1.29
N GLU A 102 -24.79 6.76 -2.43
CA GLU A 102 -25.46 7.07 -3.70
C GLU A 102 -26.41 5.95 -4.17
N LEU A 103 -26.09 4.71 -3.85
CA LEU A 103 -26.94 3.54 -4.14
C LEU A 103 -28.05 3.33 -3.11
N GLY A 104 -28.17 4.17 -2.08
CA GLY A 104 -29.20 4.06 -1.06
C GLY A 104 -29.01 2.93 -0.05
N CYS A 105 -27.79 2.42 0.12
CA CYS A 105 -27.49 1.40 1.13
C CYS A 105 -27.69 1.99 2.54
N ALA A 106 -28.22 1.18 3.46
CA ALA A 106 -28.39 1.59 4.85
C ALA A 106 -27.02 1.68 5.56
N ASP A 107 -26.86 2.65 6.46
CA ASP A 107 -25.62 2.86 7.23
C ASP A 107 -25.19 1.62 8.00
N ALA A 108 -26.12 0.87 8.55
CA ALA A 108 -25.85 -0.37 9.28
C ALA A 108 -25.16 -1.42 8.38
N ASP A 109 -25.58 -1.54 7.12
CA ASP A 109 -24.98 -2.49 6.16
C ASP A 109 -23.60 -2.03 5.71
N ILE A 110 -23.41 -0.71 5.49
CA ILE A 110 -22.10 -0.12 5.18
C ILE A 110 -21.12 -0.40 6.32
N LEU A 111 -21.50 -0.09 7.55
CA LEU A 111 -20.66 -0.30 8.74
C LEU A 111 -20.33 -1.78 8.94
N LYS A 112 -21.30 -2.67 8.79
CA LYS A 112 -21.11 -4.12 8.88
C LYS A 112 -20.13 -4.63 7.84
N ALA A 113 -20.25 -4.17 6.58
CA ALA A 113 -19.36 -4.56 5.50
C ALA A 113 -17.92 -4.10 5.75
N LEU A 114 -17.70 -2.85 6.19
CA LEU A 114 -16.38 -2.30 6.46
C LEU A 114 -15.70 -2.98 7.67
N ALA A 115 -16.45 -3.27 8.73
CA ALA A 115 -15.93 -3.96 9.90
C ALA A 115 -15.59 -5.44 9.62
N GLY A 116 -16.32 -6.09 8.70
CA GLY A 116 -16.10 -7.47 8.29
C GLY A 116 -15.10 -7.66 7.16
N PHE A 117 -14.72 -6.58 6.46
CA PHE A 117 -13.82 -6.66 5.31
C PHE A 117 -12.39 -6.93 5.76
N SER A 118 -11.84 -8.06 5.36
CA SER A 118 -10.49 -8.52 5.75
C SER A 118 -9.37 -8.12 4.76
N GLY A 119 -9.70 -7.31 3.77
CA GLY A 119 -8.75 -6.86 2.75
C GLY A 119 -8.78 -7.69 1.47
N VAL A 120 -7.87 -7.35 0.59
CA VAL A 120 -7.60 -8.04 -0.68
C VAL A 120 -6.24 -8.69 -0.56
N GLY A 121 -6.04 -9.84 -1.18
CA GLY A 121 -4.76 -10.53 -1.20
C GLY A 121 -3.63 -9.58 -1.65
N ARG A 122 -2.49 -9.70 -1.01
CA ARG A 122 -1.33 -8.86 -1.26
C ARG A 122 -1.56 -7.35 -1.02
N ARG A 123 -2.44 -6.99 -0.06
CA ARG A 123 -2.63 -5.60 0.42
C ARG A 123 -2.54 -5.60 1.93
N PHE A 124 -1.32 -5.41 2.45
CA PHE A 124 -0.97 -5.54 3.87
C PHE A 124 -1.40 -6.90 4.47
N GLU A 125 -1.26 -7.96 3.67
CA GLU A 125 -1.70 -9.31 4.01
C GLU A 125 -0.75 -9.94 5.02
N LYS A 126 -1.30 -10.44 6.14
CA LYS A 126 -0.49 -11.04 7.22
C LYS A 126 -0.27 -12.53 6.94
N HIS A 127 0.99 -12.95 6.91
CA HIS A 127 1.41 -14.34 6.68
C HIS A 127 2.04 -15.01 7.93
N GLY A 128 1.53 -14.66 9.11
CA GLY A 128 1.93 -15.28 10.37
C GLY A 128 3.25 -14.77 10.94
N GLN A 129 3.82 -15.57 11.85
CA GLN A 129 5.09 -15.29 12.53
C GLN A 129 6.08 -16.42 12.29
N TRP A 130 7.34 -16.04 12.05
CA TRP A 130 8.41 -16.94 11.65
C TRP A 130 9.61 -16.80 12.60
N PRO A 131 10.45 -17.84 12.74
CA PRO A 131 11.65 -17.77 13.60
C PRO A 131 12.61 -16.66 13.13
N ALA A 132 13.16 -15.92 14.08
CA ALA A 132 14.20 -14.90 13.86
C ALA A 132 15.60 -15.42 14.21
N ALA A 133 16.64 -14.73 13.76
CA ALA A 133 18.04 -15.12 13.94
C ALA A 133 18.46 -15.23 15.43
N ASP A 134 17.85 -14.42 16.29
CA ASP A 134 18.14 -14.38 17.73
C ASP A 134 17.30 -15.35 18.58
N GLY A 135 16.56 -16.26 17.94
CA GLY A 135 15.67 -17.23 18.59
C GLY A 135 14.27 -16.70 18.90
N GLY A 136 13.99 -15.42 18.62
CA GLY A 136 12.68 -14.83 18.71
C GLY A 136 11.83 -15.07 17.46
N ARG A 137 10.86 -14.18 17.18
CA ARG A 137 9.96 -14.30 16.04
C ARG A 137 9.74 -12.95 15.34
N PHE A 138 9.61 -12.98 14.01
CA PHE A 138 9.20 -11.84 13.20
C PHE A 138 7.85 -12.06 12.54
N ALA A 139 7.09 -11.01 12.35
CA ALA A 139 5.85 -11.04 11.57
C ALA A 139 6.17 -10.83 10.08
N LEU A 140 5.48 -11.56 9.19
CA LEU A 140 5.58 -11.38 7.73
C LEU A 140 4.29 -10.78 7.19
N ILE A 141 4.44 -9.71 6.40
CA ILE A 141 3.38 -9.02 5.67
C ILE A 141 3.75 -9.04 4.19
N ASP A 142 2.78 -9.35 3.31
CA ASP A 142 2.92 -9.22 1.86
C ASP A 142 2.11 -8.03 1.35
N ASP A 143 2.73 -7.23 0.49
CA ASP A 143 2.07 -6.10 -0.17
C ASP A 143 2.46 -6.02 -1.65
N TYR A 144 1.49 -5.68 -2.48
CA TYR A 144 1.71 -5.54 -3.92
C TYR A 144 2.43 -4.23 -4.30
N GLY A 145 2.58 -3.31 -3.36
CA GLY A 145 3.17 -1.99 -3.57
C GLY A 145 4.50 -2.06 -4.32
N HIS A 146 4.60 -1.32 -5.40
CA HIS A 146 5.75 -1.32 -6.31
C HIS A 146 6.04 0.07 -6.90
N HIS A 147 5.31 1.09 -6.46
CA HIS A 147 5.57 2.49 -6.74
C HIS A 147 5.95 3.22 -5.44
N PRO A 148 6.87 4.20 -5.45
CA PRO A 148 7.31 4.89 -4.23
C PRO A 148 6.17 5.44 -3.37
N VAL A 149 5.10 5.97 -3.99
CA VAL A 149 3.92 6.48 -3.27
C VAL A 149 3.18 5.36 -2.52
N GLU A 150 3.00 4.20 -3.16
CA GLU A 150 2.39 3.02 -2.52
C GLU A 150 3.26 2.53 -1.36
N MET A 151 4.59 2.43 -1.57
CA MET A 151 5.54 2.02 -0.54
C MET A 151 5.51 2.94 0.67
N ALA A 152 5.48 4.26 0.46
CA ALA A 152 5.38 5.24 1.53
C ALA A 152 4.11 5.04 2.37
N ALA A 153 2.96 4.81 1.71
CA ALA A 153 1.69 4.57 2.36
C ALA A 153 1.71 3.29 3.22
N VAL A 154 2.28 2.20 2.68
CA VAL A 154 2.38 0.91 3.38
C VAL A 154 3.35 0.98 4.56
N LEU A 155 4.53 1.60 4.41
CA LEU A 155 5.48 1.79 5.51
C LEU A 155 4.88 2.66 6.63
N SER A 156 4.16 3.72 6.28
CA SER A 156 3.43 4.55 7.25
C SER A 156 2.34 3.75 7.98
N ALA A 157 1.57 2.94 7.26
CA ALA A 157 0.57 2.05 7.84
C ALA A 157 1.21 1.03 8.81
N ALA A 158 2.38 0.46 8.44
CA ALA A 158 3.12 -0.47 9.28
C ALA A 158 3.62 0.20 10.57
N ARG A 159 4.13 1.43 10.50
CA ARG A 159 4.51 2.21 11.70
C ARG A 159 3.34 2.43 12.64
N GLY A 160 2.15 2.75 12.10
CA GLY A 160 0.93 2.91 12.91
C GLY A 160 0.42 1.59 13.51
N ALA A 161 0.47 0.50 12.74
CA ALA A 161 0.00 -0.81 13.18
C ALA A 161 0.93 -1.53 14.18
N TYR A 162 2.23 -1.21 14.11
CA TYR A 162 3.30 -1.83 14.91
C TYR A 162 4.22 -0.78 15.55
N PRO A 163 3.71 0.07 16.45
CA PRO A 163 4.49 1.14 17.04
C PRO A 163 5.71 0.59 17.79
N GLY A 164 6.87 1.24 17.58
CA GLY A 164 8.14 0.88 18.23
C GLY A 164 8.82 -0.39 17.70
N ARG A 165 8.22 -1.12 16.76
CA ARG A 165 8.85 -2.30 16.16
C ARG A 165 9.76 -1.93 14.99
N ARG A 166 10.83 -2.69 14.81
CA ARG A 166 11.75 -2.55 13.68
C ARG A 166 11.08 -3.05 12.41
N LEU A 167 11.07 -2.22 11.34
CA LEU A 167 10.53 -2.56 10.04
C LEU A 167 11.66 -3.03 9.11
N VAL A 168 11.52 -4.23 8.59
CA VAL A 168 12.41 -4.81 7.57
C VAL A 168 11.67 -4.82 6.24
N LEU A 169 12.10 -3.99 5.30
CA LEU A 169 11.54 -3.96 3.96
C LEU A 169 12.28 -4.97 3.06
N ALA A 170 11.60 -6.00 2.60
CA ALA A 170 12.08 -6.93 1.57
C ALA A 170 11.43 -6.54 0.23
N PHE A 171 12.21 -5.96 -0.69
CA PHE A 171 11.65 -5.32 -1.88
C PHE A 171 12.26 -5.84 -3.18
N GLN A 172 11.39 -6.06 -4.17
CA GLN A 172 11.76 -6.30 -5.57
C GLN A 172 11.26 -5.14 -6.44
N PRO A 173 12.16 -4.34 -7.02
CA PRO A 173 11.76 -3.34 -8.01
C PRO A 173 11.10 -4.00 -9.22
N HIS A 174 10.16 -3.31 -9.84
CA HIS A 174 9.39 -3.84 -10.96
C HIS A 174 9.49 -2.91 -12.16
N ARG A 175 10.08 -3.41 -13.26
CA ARG A 175 10.45 -2.74 -14.51
C ARG A 175 11.66 -1.80 -14.37
N TYR A 176 12.58 -1.95 -15.27
CA TYR A 176 13.77 -1.08 -15.35
C TYR A 176 13.42 0.38 -15.65
N THR A 177 12.43 0.62 -16.51
CA THR A 177 11.97 1.99 -16.83
C THR A 177 11.44 2.69 -15.58
N ARG A 178 10.58 2.05 -14.78
CA ARG A 178 10.09 2.65 -13.52
C ARG A 178 11.22 2.84 -12.52
N THR A 179 12.12 1.87 -12.40
CA THR A 179 13.26 1.97 -11.47
C THR A 179 14.13 3.17 -11.82
N ARG A 180 14.39 3.43 -13.11
CA ARG A 180 15.10 4.62 -13.59
C ARG A 180 14.32 5.90 -13.28
N ASP A 181 13.06 5.95 -13.68
CA ASP A 181 12.25 7.19 -13.65
C ASP A 181 11.92 7.63 -12.22
N CYS A 182 11.80 6.69 -11.28
CA CYS A 182 11.51 6.94 -9.86
C CYS A 182 12.70 6.67 -8.95
N PHE A 183 13.93 6.60 -9.45
CA PHE A 183 15.11 6.13 -8.70
C PHE A 183 15.31 6.89 -7.39
N ALA A 184 15.34 8.22 -7.43
CA ALA A 184 15.51 9.06 -6.24
C ALA A 184 14.35 8.93 -5.24
N ASP A 185 13.13 8.73 -5.74
CA ASP A 185 11.96 8.52 -4.88
C ASP A 185 12.00 7.15 -4.21
N PHE A 186 12.47 6.11 -4.90
CA PHE A 186 12.73 4.80 -4.28
C PHE A 186 13.76 4.90 -3.17
N VAL A 187 14.89 5.53 -3.40
CA VAL A 187 15.93 5.73 -2.38
C VAL A 187 15.34 6.43 -1.15
N ARG A 188 14.59 7.52 -1.37
CA ARG A 188 13.98 8.31 -0.28
C ARG A 188 12.96 7.49 0.53
N VAL A 189 12.08 6.76 -0.12
CA VAL A 189 11.03 6.01 0.58
C VAL A 189 11.59 4.82 1.36
N MET A 190 12.62 4.15 0.86
CA MET A 190 13.25 3.02 1.54
C MET A 190 13.93 3.42 2.85
N GLN A 191 14.35 4.69 2.99
CA GLN A 191 14.87 5.24 4.25
C GLN A 191 13.81 5.28 5.38
N GLY A 192 12.54 5.08 5.07
CA GLY A 192 11.46 4.91 6.06
C GLY A 192 11.46 3.54 6.75
N ALA A 193 12.21 2.56 6.25
CA ALA A 193 12.43 1.27 6.89
C ALA A 193 13.73 1.27 7.72
N ASP A 194 13.80 0.44 8.76
CA ASP A 194 14.99 0.33 9.61
C ASP A 194 16.06 -0.59 8.97
N VAL A 195 15.60 -1.54 8.16
CA VAL A 195 16.44 -2.44 7.37
C VAL A 195 15.82 -2.61 5.99
N VAL A 196 16.66 -2.62 4.96
CA VAL A 196 16.23 -2.85 3.57
C VAL A 196 16.96 -4.07 3.02
N LEU A 197 16.22 -5.08 2.56
CA LEU A 197 16.68 -6.23 1.79
C LEU A 197 16.16 -6.08 0.36
N LEU A 198 17.06 -5.97 -0.60
CA LEU A 198 16.73 -5.80 -2.01
C LEU A 198 17.07 -7.04 -2.83
N THR A 199 16.37 -7.20 -3.93
CA THR A 199 16.75 -8.14 -5.00
C THR A 199 16.78 -7.45 -6.35
N GLU A 200 17.21 -8.19 -7.39
CA GLU A 200 17.26 -7.66 -8.75
C GLU A 200 15.87 -7.32 -9.29
N VAL A 201 15.82 -6.36 -10.20
CA VAL A 201 14.60 -5.86 -10.83
C VAL A 201 13.85 -7.00 -11.52
N TYR A 202 12.56 -7.11 -11.28
CA TYR A 202 11.69 -7.91 -12.11
C TYR A 202 11.43 -7.18 -13.43
N SER A 203 11.99 -7.72 -14.52
CA SER A 203 12.07 -7.02 -15.81
C SER A 203 10.70 -6.79 -16.47
N ALA A 204 9.72 -7.68 -16.26
CA ALA A 204 8.43 -7.67 -16.96
C ALA A 204 8.59 -7.58 -18.50
N GLY A 205 9.65 -8.21 -19.04
CA GLY A 205 9.95 -8.20 -20.48
C GLY A 205 10.79 -7.01 -20.97
N GLU A 206 11.17 -6.10 -20.09
CA GLU A 206 12.07 -4.99 -20.44
C GLU A 206 13.54 -5.44 -20.45
N ALA A 207 14.34 -4.83 -21.32
CA ALA A 207 15.80 -4.97 -21.29
C ALA A 207 16.38 -4.22 -20.08
N PRO A 208 17.49 -4.71 -19.50
CA PRO A 208 18.19 -4.01 -18.44
C PRO A 208 18.61 -2.59 -18.83
N ILE A 209 18.48 -1.65 -17.90
CA ILE A 209 18.91 -0.25 -18.06
C ILE A 209 20.07 0.01 -17.11
N ALA A 210 21.21 0.46 -17.64
CA ALA A 210 22.38 0.78 -16.85
C ALA A 210 22.04 1.82 -15.76
N GLY A 211 22.48 1.58 -14.53
CA GLY A 211 22.19 2.43 -13.37
C GLY A 211 20.77 2.28 -12.76
N ALA A 212 19.90 1.45 -13.37
CA ALA A 212 18.54 1.20 -12.86
C ALA A 212 18.34 -0.26 -12.41
N THR A 213 19.35 -0.88 -11.87
CA THR A 213 19.35 -2.25 -11.36
C THR A 213 18.98 -2.28 -9.88
N GLY A 214 18.63 -3.47 -9.37
CA GLY A 214 18.42 -3.69 -7.94
C GLY A 214 19.69 -3.42 -7.13
N GLN A 215 20.86 -3.80 -7.66
CA GLN A 215 22.15 -3.52 -7.04
C GLN A 215 22.40 -2.00 -6.95
N ALA A 216 22.15 -1.26 -8.04
CA ALA A 216 22.32 0.20 -8.02
C ALA A 216 21.43 0.89 -6.97
N LEU A 217 20.20 0.40 -6.77
CA LEU A 217 19.32 0.87 -5.69
C LEU A 217 19.89 0.51 -4.30
N ALA A 218 20.41 -0.72 -4.13
CA ALA A 218 21.01 -1.15 -2.87
C ALA A 218 22.20 -0.26 -2.49
N ASP A 219 23.06 0.03 -3.44
CA ASP A 219 24.23 0.92 -3.25
C ASP A 219 23.80 2.34 -2.89
N ALA A 220 22.78 2.87 -3.57
CA ALA A 220 22.27 4.23 -3.33
C ALA A 220 21.54 4.38 -1.98
N VAL A 221 20.85 3.34 -1.52
CA VAL A 221 20.21 3.28 -0.19
C VAL A 221 21.26 3.05 0.90
N GLY A 222 22.41 2.49 0.55
CA GLY A 222 23.48 2.13 1.48
C GLY A 222 23.21 0.82 2.25
N THR A 223 22.33 -0.04 1.73
CA THR A 223 22.07 -1.34 2.34
C THR A 223 23.14 -2.38 1.93
N ARG A 224 23.49 -3.24 2.88
CA ARG A 224 24.36 -4.40 2.61
C ARG A 224 23.57 -5.68 2.30
N HIS A 225 22.26 -5.62 2.37
CA HIS A 225 21.40 -6.78 2.20
C HIS A 225 20.83 -6.76 0.78
N PHE A 226 21.52 -7.44 -0.12
CA PHE A 226 21.10 -7.67 -1.49
C PHE A 226 21.20 -9.16 -1.81
N VAL A 227 20.21 -9.70 -2.49
CA VAL A 227 20.19 -11.07 -3.01
C VAL A 227 19.84 -11.08 -4.48
N ALA A 228 20.34 -12.03 -5.24
CA ALA A 228 20.11 -12.06 -6.69
C ALA A 228 18.65 -12.36 -7.05
N ALA A 229 17.98 -13.19 -6.28
CA ALA A 229 16.62 -13.63 -6.56
C ALA A 229 15.74 -13.66 -5.31
N VAL A 230 14.43 -13.58 -5.50
CA VAL A 230 13.43 -13.71 -4.41
C VAL A 230 13.54 -15.06 -3.70
N ALA A 231 14.00 -16.10 -4.41
CA ALA A 231 14.24 -17.43 -3.81
C ALA A 231 15.29 -17.43 -2.69
N ASP A 232 16.24 -16.48 -2.70
CA ASP A 232 17.30 -16.36 -1.73
C ASP A 232 16.89 -15.52 -0.50
N MET A 233 15.77 -14.79 -0.60
CA MET A 233 15.29 -13.91 0.48
C MET A 233 14.98 -14.65 1.79
N PRO A 234 14.39 -15.87 1.82
CA PRO A 234 14.12 -16.54 3.09
C PRO A 234 15.36 -16.79 3.92
N ALA A 235 16.47 -17.22 3.31
CA ALA A 235 17.75 -17.44 4.01
C ALA A 235 18.34 -16.11 4.53
N ALA A 236 18.27 -15.04 3.72
CA ALA A 236 18.69 -13.70 4.13
C ALA A 236 17.84 -13.18 5.29
N LEU A 237 16.51 -13.34 5.25
CA LEU A 237 15.60 -12.95 6.33
C LEU A 237 15.89 -13.74 7.62
N ALA A 238 16.11 -15.05 7.53
CA ALA A 238 16.48 -15.87 8.67
C ALA A 238 17.78 -15.42 9.36
N ALA A 239 18.71 -14.84 8.61
CA ALA A 239 19.99 -14.35 9.13
C ALA A 239 19.92 -12.91 9.70
N LEU A 240 19.02 -12.06 9.23
CA LEU A 240 19.00 -10.62 9.56
C LEU A 240 17.89 -10.20 10.52
N THR A 241 16.81 -10.98 10.64
CA THR A 241 15.67 -10.64 11.48
C THR A 241 15.94 -10.89 12.96
N ARG A 242 15.23 -10.14 13.81
CA ARG A 242 15.29 -10.20 15.28
C ARG A 242 13.91 -10.37 15.86
N ASP A 243 13.86 -10.70 17.14
CA ASP A 243 12.58 -10.76 17.85
C ASP A 243 11.80 -9.44 17.75
N GLY A 244 10.55 -9.58 17.46
CA GLY A 244 9.66 -8.43 17.32
C GLY A 244 9.70 -7.72 15.96
N ASP A 245 10.56 -8.08 15.01
CA ASP A 245 10.58 -7.46 13.69
C ASP A 245 9.27 -7.63 12.92
N VAL A 246 9.01 -6.66 12.05
CA VAL A 246 7.95 -6.73 11.05
C VAL A 246 8.59 -6.69 9.67
N VAL A 247 8.58 -7.81 8.99
CA VAL A 247 9.04 -7.92 7.61
C VAL A 247 7.90 -7.59 6.66
N ILE A 248 8.13 -6.65 5.75
CA ILE A 248 7.18 -6.26 4.72
C ILE A 248 7.78 -6.66 3.37
N GLY A 249 7.23 -7.72 2.76
CA GLY A 249 7.53 -8.13 1.40
C GLY A 249 6.76 -7.27 0.41
N MET A 250 7.45 -6.54 -0.47
CA MET A 250 6.83 -5.63 -1.44
C MET A 250 7.30 -5.87 -2.85
N GLY A 251 6.37 -5.81 -3.80
CA GLY A 251 6.66 -5.88 -5.23
C GLY A 251 5.58 -6.56 -6.06
N ALA A 252 5.40 -6.11 -7.31
CA ALA A 252 4.37 -6.64 -8.24
C ALA A 252 4.80 -7.91 -8.98
N GLY A 253 6.08 -8.27 -8.93
CA GLY A 253 6.66 -9.41 -9.68
C GLY A 253 6.65 -10.71 -8.90
N SER A 254 7.81 -11.39 -8.90
CA SER A 254 8.00 -12.69 -8.22
C SER A 254 7.92 -12.62 -6.70
N MET A 255 7.84 -11.42 -6.10
CA MET A 255 7.60 -11.25 -4.65
C MET A 255 6.34 -11.94 -4.14
N SER A 256 5.35 -12.19 -5.01
CA SER A 256 4.16 -12.99 -4.65
C SER A 256 4.50 -14.41 -4.15
N ALA A 257 5.68 -14.92 -4.45
CA ALA A 257 6.14 -16.22 -3.97
C ALA A 257 6.77 -16.15 -2.57
N LEU A 258 7.15 -14.97 -2.06
CA LEU A 258 7.90 -14.82 -0.82
C LEU A 258 7.23 -15.50 0.39
N PRO A 259 5.91 -15.32 0.65
CA PRO A 259 5.29 -15.97 1.80
C PRO A 259 5.40 -17.49 1.77
N ARG A 260 5.18 -18.09 0.59
CA ARG A 260 5.31 -19.53 0.38
C ARG A 260 6.76 -20.00 0.55
N LEU A 261 7.72 -19.25 0.01
CA LEU A 261 9.14 -19.57 0.12
C LEU A 261 9.62 -19.50 1.58
N VAL A 262 9.18 -18.50 2.34
CA VAL A 262 9.47 -18.40 3.78
C VAL A 262 8.88 -19.60 4.53
N ALA A 263 7.62 -19.95 4.26
CA ALA A 263 6.99 -21.11 4.89
C ALA A 263 7.75 -22.42 4.59
N GLN A 264 8.18 -22.62 3.35
CA GLN A 264 8.97 -23.80 2.94
C GLN A 264 10.35 -23.83 3.63
N TYR A 265 11.04 -22.70 3.69
CA TYR A 265 12.36 -22.60 4.29
C TYR A 265 12.34 -23.01 5.77
N PHE A 266 11.42 -22.44 6.55
CA PHE A 266 11.35 -22.72 7.99
C PHE A 266 10.72 -24.08 8.32
N SER A 267 9.89 -24.66 7.44
CA SER A 267 9.40 -26.02 7.65
C SER A 267 10.48 -27.09 7.40
N GLN A 268 11.39 -26.86 6.46
CA GLN A 268 12.52 -27.77 6.22
C GLN A 268 13.58 -27.70 7.32
N GLY A 269 13.83 -26.51 7.87
CA GLY A 269 14.77 -26.31 8.99
C GLY A 269 14.29 -26.93 10.33
N ALA A 270 12.99 -27.15 10.50
CA ALA A 270 12.43 -27.80 11.69
C ALA A 270 12.55 -29.33 11.68
N SER A 271 12.98 -29.93 10.55
CA SER A 271 13.11 -31.38 10.35
C SER A 271 14.58 -31.85 10.36
N ALA A 272 15.53 -30.93 10.55
CA ALA A 272 16.96 -31.20 10.67
C ALA A 272 17.45 -30.91 12.09
#